data_b5030eed9013da45075f34a736bbc7e9
#
_entry.id   b5030eed9013da45075f34a736bbc7e9
#
_cell.length_a   1.000
_cell.length_b   1.000
_cell.length_c   1.000
_cell.angle_alpha   90.00
_cell.angle_beta   90.00
_cell.angle_gamma   90.00
#
_symmetry.space_group_name_H-M   'P 1'
#
loop_
_entity.id
_entity.type
_entity.pdbx_description
1 polymer ?
#
loop_
_entity_poly.entity_id
_entity_poly.type
_entity_poly.pdbx_seq_one_letter_code
_entity_poly.pdbx_strand_id
1 'polypeptide(L)'
;MSDRHPIWVLIPVKDTAGAKSRLGPAVPPHLRQGLALAMLEDVLDAVAGARNIAGLVVVTVDTAATALAKRYSARIITEGATTGHSGAVNTAAAILAKEGKRGFLQMPLDIPLVSSEEISTLVGMNREGPSFIIAPSNDELGSNGVLVSPPTCVPLTFGDDSYVPHLRAAEKCGIRPQVVRLAGFGLDIDRPDDLYEFARLRSDTWTQAYVDRHRIGSRLQKPSAKAHEKR
;
A
#
# COMPACT_ATOMS: atom_id res chain seq x y z
N MET A 1 25.62 8.97 -15.89
CA MET A 1 24.78 8.02 -15.08
C MET A 1 24.04 8.88 -14.08
N SER A 2 22.71 8.96 -14.19
CA SER A 2 21.90 9.79 -13.28
C SER A 2 22.07 9.23 -11.86
N ASP A 3 22.53 10.06 -10.93
CA ASP A 3 22.60 9.77 -9.49
C ASP A 3 21.15 9.64 -8.95
N ARG A 4 20.54 8.47 -9.22
CA ARG A 4 19.20 8.18 -8.75
C ARG A 4 19.29 7.84 -7.28
N HIS A 5 18.81 8.74 -6.45
CA HIS A 5 18.77 8.56 -5.03
C HIS A 5 17.74 7.48 -4.68
N PRO A 6 18.17 6.31 -4.20
CA PRO A 6 17.25 5.20 -3.93
C PRO A 6 16.28 5.54 -2.81
N ILE A 7 15.02 5.16 -3.00
CA ILE A 7 13.90 5.40 -2.09
C ILE A 7 13.63 4.17 -1.24
N TRP A 8 13.30 4.36 0.03
CA TRP A 8 12.82 3.28 0.89
C TRP A 8 11.34 2.99 0.62
N VAL A 9 10.94 1.73 0.62
CA VAL A 9 9.52 1.38 0.64
C VAL A 9 9.07 1.18 2.08
N LEU A 10 7.88 1.70 2.42
CA LEU A 10 7.29 1.65 3.75
C LEU A 10 5.89 1.07 3.67
N ILE A 11 5.67 -0.08 4.31
CA ILE A 11 4.38 -0.78 4.34
C ILE A 11 3.91 -0.87 5.79
N PRO A 12 2.87 -0.10 6.19
CA PRO A 12 2.27 -0.26 7.52
C PRO A 12 1.32 -1.46 7.50
N VAL A 13 1.49 -2.36 8.46
CA VAL A 13 0.66 -3.56 8.62
C VAL A 13 0.13 -3.61 10.04
N LYS A 14 -1.19 -3.45 10.19
CA LYS A 14 -1.89 -3.66 11.46
C LYS A 14 -2.01 -5.16 11.77
N ASP A 15 -2.64 -5.48 12.88
CA ASP A 15 -3.01 -6.84 13.24
C ASP A 15 -3.75 -7.54 12.08
N THR A 16 -3.13 -8.59 11.53
CA THR A 16 -3.70 -9.36 10.43
C THR A 16 -4.85 -10.27 10.90
N ALA A 17 -4.88 -10.68 12.16
CA ALA A 17 -5.94 -11.52 12.70
C ALA A 17 -7.32 -10.81 12.70
N GLY A 18 -7.32 -9.49 12.96
CA GLY A 18 -8.50 -8.64 12.87
C GLY A 18 -8.74 -7.99 11.51
N ALA A 19 -7.84 -8.24 10.53
CA ALA A 19 -7.88 -7.56 9.25
C ALA A 19 -9.13 -7.87 8.42
N LYS A 20 -9.43 -6.95 7.49
CA LYS A 20 -10.45 -7.15 6.44
C LYS A 20 -11.85 -7.47 6.98
N SER A 21 -12.22 -6.87 8.10
CA SER A 21 -13.56 -7.06 8.68
C SER A 21 -14.70 -6.67 7.72
N ARG A 22 -14.48 -5.66 6.86
CA ARG A 22 -15.43 -5.24 5.81
C ARG A 22 -15.70 -6.33 4.76
N LEU A 23 -14.77 -7.30 4.59
CA LEU A 23 -14.97 -8.48 3.74
C LEU A 23 -15.84 -9.56 4.39
N GLY A 24 -16.29 -9.36 5.65
CA GLY A 24 -17.07 -10.34 6.42
C GLY A 24 -18.23 -11.02 5.69
N PRO A 25 -19.00 -10.31 4.85
CA PRO A 25 -20.07 -10.93 4.07
C PRO A 25 -19.62 -12.01 3.08
N ALA A 26 -18.38 -11.92 2.55
CA ALA A 26 -17.85 -12.83 1.55
C ALA A 26 -16.74 -13.75 2.08
N VAL A 27 -15.97 -13.30 3.07
CA VAL A 27 -14.81 -14.01 3.59
C VAL A 27 -14.99 -14.36 5.08
N PRO A 28 -15.13 -15.64 5.43
CA PRO A 28 -15.21 -16.08 6.82
C PRO A 28 -14.02 -15.61 7.68
N PRO A 29 -14.21 -15.36 8.97
CA PRO A 29 -13.14 -14.83 9.84
C PRO A 29 -11.81 -15.61 9.78
N HIS A 30 -11.89 -16.97 9.75
CA HIS A 30 -10.71 -17.84 9.72
C HIS A 30 -9.93 -17.78 8.40
N LEU A 31 -10.48 -17.19 7.32
CA LEU A 31 -9.79 -17.01 6.05
C LEU A 31 -9.25 -15.60 5.86
N ARG A 32 -9.70 -14.62 6.64
CA ARG A 32 -9.33 -13.20 6.43
C ARG A 32 -7.86 -12.92 6.69
N GLN A 33 -7.29 -13.53 7.74
CA GLN A 33 -5.86 -13.39 8.03
C GLN A 33 -4.99 -13.94 6.88
N GLY A 34 -5.30 -15.14 6.41
CA GLY A 34 -4.56 -15.74 5.30
C GLY A 34 -4.69 -14.94 4.00
N LEU A 35 -5.86 -14.35 3.73
CA LEU A 35 -6.05 -13.46 2.60
C LEU A 35 -5.21 -12.18 2.74
N ALA A 36 -5.18 -11.57 3.92
CA ALA A 36 -4.36 -10.38 4.18
C ALA A 36 -2.87 -10.67 4.02
N LEU A 37 -2.41 -11.83 4.47
CA LEU A 37 -1.02 -12.26 4.29
C LEU A 37 -0.68 -12.56 2.82
N ALA A 38 -1.61 -13.14 2.06
CA ALA A 38 -1.41 -13.38 0.62
C ALA A 38 -1.29 -12.04 -0.13
N MET A 39 -2.14 -11.05 0.17
CA MET A 39 -2.02 -9.70 -0.41
C MET A 39 -0.70 -9.02 -0.02
N LEU A 40 -0.29 -9.14 1.24
CA LEU A 40 1.01 -8.62 1.67
C LEU A 40 2.16 -9.29 0.90
N GLU A 41 2.09 -10.60 0.66
CA GLU A 41 3.12 -11.35 -0.08
C GLU A 41 3.23 -10.86 -1.53
N ASP A 42 2.11 -10.58 -2.21
CA ASP A 42 2.12 -10.00 -3.56
C ASP A 42 2.80 -8.63 -3.58
N VAL A 43 2.49 -7.76 -2.62
CA VAL A 43 3.13 -6.43 -2.52
C VAL A 43 4.64 -6.56 -2.23
N LEU A 44 5.03 -7.49 -1.35
CA LEU A 44 6.45 -7.74 -1.04
C LEU A 44 7.22 -8.28 -2.25
N ASP A 45 6.62 -9.20 -3.03
CA ASP A 45 7.20 -9.71 -4.28
C ASP A 45 7.40 -8.57 -5.29
N ALA A 46 6.41 -7.71 -5.46
CA ALA A 46 6.50 -6.55 -6.36
C ALA A 46 7.61 -5.59 -5.93
N VAL A 47 7.76 -5.33 -4.64
CA VAL A 47 8.85 -4.48 -4.11
C VAL A 47 10.21 -5.14 -4.32
N ALA A 48 10.33 -6.45 -4.10
CA ALA A 48 11.59 -7.17 -4.28
C ALA A 48 12.11 -7.15 -5.73
N GLY A 49 11.20 -7.14 -6.72
CA GLY A 49 11.54 -7.02 -8.13
C GLY A 49 11.75 -5.58 -8.63
N ALA A 50 11.42 -4.57 -7.82
CA ALA A 50 11.47 -3.17 -8.24
C ALA A 50 12.91 -2.62 -8.24
N ARG A 51 13.16 -1.68 -9.16
CA ARG A 51 14.48 -0.99 -9.30
C ARG A 51 14.52 0.31 -8.51
N ASN A 52 15.72 0.72 -8.12
CA ASN A 52 16.00 1.97 -7.38
C ASN A 52 15.36 2.01 -5.97
N ILE A 53 15.15 0.85 -5.36
CA ILE A 53 14.72 0.71 -3.98
C ILE A 53 15.95 0.56 -3.09
N ALA A 54 16.06 1.43 -2.06
CA ALA A 54 17.16 1.42 -1.08
C ALA A 54 16.97 0.34 -0.02
N GLY A 55 15.74 -0.02 0.26
CA GLY A 55 15.36 -1.00 1.27
C GLY A 55 13.86 -0.98 1.52
N LEU A 56 13.42 -1.95 2.28
CA LEU A 56 12.02 -2.18 2.64
C LEU A 56 11.85 -2.09 4.15
N VAL A 57 10.88 -1.33 4.59
CA VAL A 57 10.42 -1.23 5.99
C VAL A 57 8.99 -1.73 6.07
N VAL A 58 8.74 -2.63 7.01
CA VAL A 58 7.38 -3.00 7.42
C VAL A 58 7.15 -2.52 8.85
N VAL A 59 6.12 -1.71 9.05
CA VAL A 59 5.75 -1.16 10.37
C VAL A 59 4.67 -2.02 10.97
N THR A 60 5.03 -2.87 11.93
CA THR A 60 4.09 -3.84 12.48
C THR A 60 4.51 -4.39 13.84
N VAL A 61 3.53 -4.85 14.62
CA VAL A 61 3.70 -5.73 15.80
C VAL A 61 3.10 -7.12 15.54
N ASP A 62 2.51 -7.35 14.37
CA ASP A 62 1.95 -8.64 13.99
C ASP A 62 3.05 -9.66 13.72
N THR A 63 2.97 -10.81 14.37
CA THR A 63 4.00 -11.86 14.28
C THR A 63 4.02 -12.55 12.93
N ALA A 64 2.84 -12.78 12.32
CA ALA A 64 2.72 -13.45 11.04
C ALA A 64 3.23 -12.54 9.91
N ALA A 65 2.84 -11.26 9.91
CA ALA A 65 3.36 -10.27 8.98
C ALA A 65 4.88 -10.06 9.15
N THR A 66 5.38 -10.05 10.39
CA THR A 66 6.83 -9.97 10.68
C THR A 66 7.59 -11.16 10.09
N ALA A 67 7.07 -12.38 10.29
CA ALA A 67 7.70 -13.59 9.76
C ALA A 67 7.74 -13.58 8.22
N LEU A 68 6.66 -13.16 7.58
CA LEU A 68 6.58 -13.03 6.13
C LEU A 68 7.56 -11.96 5.62
N ALA A 69 7.52 -10.75 6.18
CA ALA A 69 8.35 -9.62 5.75
C ALA A 69 9.87 -9.91 5.87
N LYS A 70 10.28 -10.67 6.90
CA LYS A 70 11.68 -11.08 7.06
C LYS A 70 12.18 -11.97 5.91
N ARG A 71 11.33 -12.74 5.26
CA ARG A 71 11.70 -13.53 4.07
C ARG A 71 12.14 -12.64 2.90
N TYR A 72 11.67 -11.40 2.88
CA TYR A 72 12.00 -10.37 1.90
C TYR A 72 13.07 -9.40 2.41
N SER A 73 13.81 -9.76 3.45
CA SER A 73 14.85 -8.92 4.05
C SER A 73 14.33 -7.55 4.53
N ALA A 74 13.04 -7.46 4.85
CA ALA A 74 12.44 -6.23 5.34
C ALA A 74 12.93 -5.90 6.76
N ARG A 75 13.25 -4.63 6.98
CA ARG A 75 13.44 -4.08 8.31
C ARG A 75 12.08 -3.94 8.98
N ILE A 76 11.97 -4.40 10.22
CA ILE A 76 10.75 -4.26 11.03
C ILE A 76 10.89 -3.06 11.93
N ILE A 77 9.89 -2.17 11.92
CA ILE A 77 9.72 -1.08 12.89
C ILE A 77 8.46 -1.38 13.69
N THR A 78 8.59 -1.40 15.01
CA THR A 78 7.48 -1.62 15.93
C THR A 78 6.93 -0.33 16.52
N GLU A 79 7.77 0.72 16.54
CA GLU A 79 7.40 2.04 17.03
C GLU A 79 6.29 2.64 16.16
N GLY A 80 5.23 3.10 16.80
CA GLY A 80 4.06 3.67 16.13
C GLY A 80 3.13 2.65 15.44
N ALA A 81 3.45 1.35 15.41
CA ALA A 81 2.64 0.34 14.72
C ALA A 81 1.19 0.24 15.23
N THR A 82 0.95 0.61 16.48
CA THR A 82 -0.39 0.58 17.12
C THR A 82 -1.11 1.92 17.12
N THR A 83 -0.52 2.98 16.57
CA THR A 83 -1.09 4.35 16.58
C THR A 83 -1.99 4.66 15.37
N GLY A 84 -2.43 3.63 14.67
CA GLY A 84 -3.19 3.73 13.43
C GLY A 84 -2.29 3.92 12.20
N HIS A 85 -2.89 3.92 11.00
CA HIS A 85 -2.15 3.96 9.74
C HIS A 85 -1.27 5.22 9.64
N SER A 86 -1.87 6.40 9.83
CA SER A 86 -1.15 7.67 9.77
C SER A 86 -0.04 7.78 10.80
N GLY A 87 -0.29 7.33 12.04
CA GLY A 87 0.69 7.32 13.11
C GLY A 87 1.88 6.41 12.80
N ALA A 88 1.64 5.21 12.31
CA ALA A 88 2.66 4.25 11.90
C ALA A 88 3.57 4.83 10.80
N VAL A 89 2.96 5.40 9.76
CA VAL A 89 3.69 6.00 8.63
C VAL A 89 4.54 7.19 9.08
N ASN A 90 3.95 8.14 9.81
CA ASN A 90 4.66 9.35 10.25
C ASN A 90 5.79 9.03 11.25
N THR A 91 5.60 8.05 12.14
CA THR A 91 6.67 7.59 13.05
C THR A 91 7.83 6.99 12.25
N ALA A 92 7.55 6.10 11.30
CA ALA A 92 8.60 5.51 10.47
C ALA A 92 9.29 6.56 9.58
N ALA A 93 8.54 7.52 9.04
CA ALA A 93 9.09 8.65 8.28
C ALA A 93 10.08 9.46 9.13
N ALA A 94 9.76 9.75 10.39
CA ALA A 94 10.64 10.46 11.31
C ALA A 94 11.91 9.65 11.63
N ILE A 95 11.81 8.33 11.77
CA ILE A 95 12.98 7.44 11.96
C ILE A 95 13.86 7.49 10.70
N LEU A 96 13.30 7.33 9.51
CA LEU A 96 14.05 7.41 8.25
C LEU A 96 14.73 8.77 8.05
N ALA A 97 14.05 9.87 8.44
CA ALA A 97 14.62 11.20 8.39
C ALA A 97 15.84 11.35 9.32
N LYS A 98 15.73 10.87 10.57
CA LYS A 98 16.85 10.89 11.55
C LYS A 98 18.05 10.08 11.06
N GLU A 99 17.82 9.02 10.29
CA GLU A 99 18.86 8.19 9.69
C GLU A 99 19.43 8.79 8.37
N GLY A 100 19.02 9.99 7.99
CA GLY A 100 19.49 10.65 6.77
C GLY A 100 19.00 10.00 5.48
N LYS A 101 17.89 9.21 5.53
CA LYS A 101 17.31 8.65 4.31
C LYS A 101 16.67 9.75 3.48
N ARG A 102 16.78 9.64 2.17
CA ARG A 102 16.35 10.71 1.25
C ARG A 102 14.84 10.81 1.06
N GLY A 103 14.13 9.67 1.16
CA GLY A 103 12.69 9.63 1.00
C GLY A 103 12.16 8.21 1.12
N PHE A 104 10.85 8.10 1.09
CA PHE A 104 10.16 6.81 1.10
C PHE A 104 8.92 6.83 0.19
N LEU A 105 8.55 5.66 -0.30
CA LEU A 105 7.27 5.36 -0.92
C LEU A 105 6.43 4.56 0.09
N GLN A 106 5.35 5.14 0.59
CA GLN A 106 4.36 4.41 1.36
C GLN A 106 3.43 3.65 0.40
N MET A 107 3.15 2.40 0.73
CA MET A 107 2.20 1.53 0.04
C MET A 107 1.36 0.75 1.07
N PRO A 108 0.05 0.53 0.83
CA PRO A 108 -0.74 -0.37 1.66
C PRO A 108 -0.42 -1.84 1.33
N LEU A 109 -0.89 -2.77 2.18
CA LEU A 109 -0.69 -4.21 1.97
C LEU A 109 -1.69 -4.85 1.00
N ASP A 110 -2.74 -4.16 0.61
CA ASP A 110 -3.95 -4.69 0.00
C ASP A 110 -4.17 -4.30 -1.46
N ILE A 111 -3.09 -4.00 -2.16
CA ILE A 111 -3.02 -3.74 -3.59
C ILE A 111 -2.29 -4.88 -4.33
N PRO A 112 -2.85 -6.11 -4.36
CA PRO A 112 -2.14 -7.31 -4.81
C PRO A 112 -1.79 -7.33 -6.30
N LEU A 113 -2.29 -6.37 -7.08
CA LEU A 113 -2.01 -6.26 -8.51
C LEU A 113 -0.85 -5.32 -8.84
N VAL A 114 -0.26 -4.68 -7.82
CA VAL A 114 0.89 -3.79 -8.05
C VAL A 114 2.06 -4.56 -8.65
N SER A 115 2.72 -3.97 -9.65
CA SER A 115 3.86 -4.59 -10.31
C SER A 115 5.19 -3.89 -9.96
N SER A 116 6.29 -4.63 -10.10
CA SER A 116 7.64 -4.10 -9.93
C SER A 116 7.94 -2.93 -10.87
N GLU A 117 7.40 -2.98 -12.10
CA GLU A 117 7.53 -1.93 -13.11
C GLU A 117 6.82 -0.65 -12.68
N GLU A 118 5.63 -0.75 -12.12
CA GLU A 118 4.86 0.40 -11.63
C GLU A 118 5.55 1.06 -10.44
N ILE A 119 6.05 0.26 -9.48
CA ILE A 119 6.85 0.76 -8.36
C ILE A 119 8.09 1.48 -8.89
N SER A 120 8.83 0.86 -9.83
CA SER A 120 10.03 1.43 -10.45
C SER A 120 9.73 2.73 -11.20
N THR A 121 8.58 2.81 -11.85
CA THR A 121 8.10 4.00 -12.56
C THR A 121 7.83 5.13 -11.58
N LEU A 122 7.06 4.87 -10.52
CA LEU A 122 6.73 5.88 -9.50
C LEU A 122 7.99 6.41 -8.81
N VAL A 123 8.88 5.51 -8.38
CA VAL A 123 10.17 5.89 -7.76
C VAL A 123 11.07 6.64 -8.74
N GLY A 124 11.05 6.26 -10.02
CA GLY A 124 11.81 6.93 -11.09
C GLY A 124 11.36 8.36 -11.40
N MET A 125 10.16 8.76 -10.95
CA MET A 125 9.67 10.14 -11.08
C MET A 125 10.26 11.07 -10.02
N ASN A 126 10.89 10.54 -8.95
CA ASN A 126 11.51 11.35 -7.91
C ASN A 126 12.62 12.24 -8.48
N ARG A 127 12.65 13.51 -8.09
CA ARG A 127 13.62 14.51 -8.56
C ARG A 127 14.51 14.97 -7.39
N GLU A 128 15.52 15.74 -7.71
CA GLU A 128 16.27 16.47 -6.69
C GLU A 128 15.38 17.52 -6.00
N GLY A 129 15.58 17.70 -4.70
CA GLY A 129 14.79 18.59 -3.87
C GLY A 129 13.51 17.94 -3.32
N PRO A 130 12.66 18.72 -2.65
CA PRO A 130 11.41 18.23 -2.09
C PRO A 130 10.45 17.73 -3.18
N SER A 131 9.98 16.49 -3.04
CA SER A 131 9.08 15.82 -3.99
C SER A 131 7.90 15.18 -3.27
N PHE A 132 6.73 15.28 -3.88
CA PHE A 132 5.53 14.58 -3.47
C PHE A 132 4.86 13.96 -4.71
N ILE A 133 4.82 12.63 -4.75
CA ILE A 133 4.25 11.88 -5.87
C ILE A 133 3.19 10.94 -5.31
N ILE A 134 2.01 10.90 -5.94
CA ILE A 134 0.87 10.15 -5.42
C ILE A 134 0.21 9.31 -6.52
N ALA A 135 -0.04 8.05 -6.21
CA ALA A 135 -0.88 7.14 -6.97
C ALA A 135 -2.20 6.93 -6.20
N PRO A 136 -3.33 7.46 -6.71
CA PRO A 136 -4.63 7.30 -6.07
C PRO A 136 -5.21 5.90 -6.30
N SER A 137 -6.23 5.54 -5.51
CA SER A 137 -7.18 4.47 -5.83
C SER A 137 -7.99 4.80 -7.10
N ASN A 138 -8.63 3.81 -7.70
CA ASN A 138 -9.43 3.99 -8.93
C ASN A 138 -10.61 4.96 -8.76
N ASP A 139 -11.17 5.04 -7.55
CA ASP A 139 -12.26 5.97 -7.22
C ASP A 139 -11.78 7.38 -6.86
N GLU A 140 -10.45 7.59 -6.84
CA GLU A 140 -9.79 8.86 -6.46
C GLU A 140 -10.14 9.35 -5.04
N LEU A 141 -10.55 8.45 -4.15
CA LEU A 141 -10.77 8.77 -2.74
C LEU A 141 -9.53 8.45 -1.91
N GLY A 142 -8.96 7.26 -2.08
CA GLY A 142 -7.80 6.77 -1.36
C GLY A 142 -6.45 7.12 -2.00
N SER A 143 -5.39 6.90 -1.23
CA SER A 143 -3.99 7.12 -1.64
C SER A 143 -3.24 5.80 -1.49
N ASN A 144 -3.04 5.06 -2.58
CA ASN A 144 -2.45 3.72 -2.58
C ASN A 144 -0.94 3.72 -2.82
N GLY A 145 -0.38 4.85 -3.23
CA GLY A 145 1.06 5.08 -3.29
C GLY A 145 1.38 6.53 -2.97
N VAL A 146 2.22 6.78 -1.96
CA VAL A 146 2.63 8.15 -1.61
C VAL A 146 4.14 8.20 -1.43
N LEU A 147 4.84 8.82 -2.39
CA LEU A 147 6.27 9.07 -2.29
C LEU A 147 6.51 10.47 -1.72
N VAL A 148 7.32 10.51 -0.67
CA VAL A 148 7.72 11.75 0.01
C VAL A 148 9.25 11.83 0.08
N SER A 149 9.82 12.91 -0.37
CA SER A 149 11.26 13.20 -0.32
C SER A 149 11.48 14.69 -0.03
N PRO A 150 12.19 15.08 1.06
CA PRO A 150 12.64 14.29 2.21
C PRO A 150 11.49 13.66 3.02
N PRO A 151 11.75 12.67 3.90
CA PRO A 151 10.69 11.86 4.52
C PRO A 151 9.63 12.62 5.35
N THR A 152 9.93 13.81 5.82
CA THR A 152 9.02 14.60 6.67
C THR A 152 8.61 15.93 6.03
N CYS A 153 8.84 16.12 4.72
CA CYS A 153 8.53 17.40 4.06
C CYS A 153 7.03 17.64 3.87
N VAL A 154 6.20 16.59 3.94
CA VAL A 154 4.73 16.69 3.92
C VAL A 154 4.16 15.78 5.01
N PRO A 155 3.30 16.28 5.91
CA PRO A 155 2.60 15.44 6.87
C PRO A 155 1.56 14.59 6.16
N LEU A 156 1.50 13.29 6.51
CA LEU A 156 0.57 12.35 5.89
C LEU A 156 -0.58 12.01 6.84
N THR A 157 -1.80 12.04 6.29
CA THR A 157 -3.02 11.66 7.03
C THR A 157 -3.86 10.74 6.14
N PHE A 158 -3.87 9.46 6.48
CA PHE A 158 -4.62 8.44 5.75
C PHE A 158 -6.02 8.25 6.33
N GLY A 159 -6.97 7.99 5.46
CA GLY A 159 -8.39 7.75 5.75
C GLY A 159 -9.09 7.35 4.45
N ASP A 160 -10.41 7.17 4.51
CA ASP A 160 -11.21 6.70 3.37
C ASP A 160 -11.17 7.68 2.17
N ASP A 161 -10.87 8.96 2.38
CA ASP A 161 -10.80 10.04 1.38
C ASP A 161 -9.46 10.81 1.45
N SER A 162 -8.36 10.11 1.62
CA SER A 162 -7.04 10.71 1.85
C SER A 162 -6.41 11.41 0.63
N TYR A 163 -6.88 11.14 -0.59
CA TYR A 163 -6.25 11.63 -1.83
C TYR A 163 -6.21 13.15 -1.92
N VAL A 164 -7.37 13.80 -1.90
CA VAL A 164 -7.45 15.27 -2.00
C VAL A 164 -6.79 15.98 -0.80
N PRO A 165 -6.97 15.54 0.45
CA PRO A 165 -6.22 16.05 1.59
C PRO A 165 -4.71 15.98 1.43
N HIS A 166 -4.16 14.90 0.87
CA HIS A 166 -2.72 14.77 0.61
C HIS A 166 -2.22 15.79 -0.42
N LEU A 167 -2.96 16.01 -1.53
CA LEU A 167 -2.59 17.02 -2.51
C LEU A 167 -2.51 18.41 -1.86
N ARG A 168 -3.53 18.77 -1.07
CA ARG A 168 -3.58 20.06 -0.34
C ARG A 168 -2.47 20.17 0.71
N ALA A 169 -2.08 19.08 1.36
CA ALA A 169 -0.99 19.09 2.32
C ALA A 169 0.34 19.37 1.64
N ALA A 170 0.61 18.76 0.48
CA ALA A 170 1.82 19.02 -0.31
C ALA A 170 1.87 20.49 -0.77
N GLU A 171 0.77 21.02 -1.30
CA GLU A 171 0.66 22.42 -1.75
C GLU A 171 0.90 23.42 -0.60
N LYS A 172 0.34 23.16 0.59
CA LYS A 172 0.58 23.98 1.80
C LYS A 172 2.05 23.97 2.23
N CYS A 173 2.79 22.89 1.93
CA CYS A 173 4.24 22.82 2.17
C CYS A 173 5.07 23.42 1.02
N GLY A 174 4.44 24.08 0.03
CA GLY A 174 5.12 24.66 -1.13
C GLY A 174 5.60 23.64 -2.15
N ILE A 175 5.10 22.41 -2.10
CA ILE A 175 5.49 21.31 -3.00
C ILE A 175 4.34 21.07 -3.98
N ARG A 176 4.62 21.15 -5.29
CA ARG A 176 3.67 20.80 -6.33
C ARG A 176 3.52 19.27 -6.40
N PRO A 177 2.36 18.69 -6.07
CA PRO A 177 2.16 17.25 -6.15
C PRO A 177 2.19 16.75 -7.58
N GLN A 178 2.79 15.58 -7.80
CA GLN A 178 2.74 14.86 -9.05
C GLN A 178 1.78 13.67 -8.89
N VAL A 179 0.77 13.59 -9.73
CA VAL A 179 -0.20 12.49 -9.74
C VAL A 179 0.16 11.51 -10.84
N VAL A 180 0.25 10.23 -10.50
CA VAL A 180 0.45 9.15 -11.46
C VAL A 180 -0.62 8.08 -11.28
N ARG A 181 -1.35 7.74 -12.34
CA ARG A 181 -2.35 6.69 -12.31
C ARG A 181 -1.73 5.41 -12.86
N LEU A 182 -1.65 4.40 -11.98
CA LEU A 182 -1.03 3.11 -12.25
C LEU A 182 -2.07 2.03 -11.91
N ALA A 183 -2.31 1.11 -12.84
CA ALA A 183 -3.40 0.16 -12.73
C ALA A 183 -3.31 -0.73 -11.49
N GLY A 184 -2.09 -1.21 -11.15
CA GLY A 184 -1.86 -2.06 -9.99
C GLY A 184 -1.99 -1.32 -8.65
N PHE A 185 -1.78 0.01 -8.64
CA PHE A 185 -2.06 0.83 -7.47
C PHE A 185 -3.56 1.16 -7.32
N GLY A 186 -4.32 1.06 -8.42
CA GLY A 186 -5.70 1.53 -8.46
C GLY A 186 -6.68 0.69 -7.64
N LEU A 187 -6.45 -0.62 -7.50
CA LEU A 187 -7.38 -1.54 -6.85
C LEU A 187 -6.83 -2.03 -5.51
N ASP A 188 -7.35 -1.47 -4.43
CA ASP A 188 -7.21 -2.00 -3.08
C ASP A 188 -8.42 -2.86 -2.70
N ILE A 189 -8.18 -3.98 -2.04
CA ILE A 189 -9.23 -4.96 -1.69
C ILE A 189 -9.70 -4.71 -0.26
N ASP A 190 -10.73 -3.90 -0.09
CA ASP A 190 -11.33 -3.60 1.21
C ASP A 190 -12.75 -4.15 1.38
N ARG A 191 -13.51 -4.24 0.31
CA ARG A 191 -14.94 -4.62 0.30
C ARG A 191 -15.17 -5.86 -0.58
N PRO A 192 -16.32 -6.55 -0.43
CA PRO A 192 -16.66 -7.68 -1.28
C PRO A 192 -16.68 -7.36 -2.78
N ASP A 193 -17.04 -6.14 -3.16
CA ASP A 193 -17.07 -5.68 -4.54
C ASP A 193 -15.66 -5.60 -5.13
N ASP A 194 -14.69 -5.08 -4.36
CA ASP A 194 -13.28 -5.00 -4.78
C ASP A 194 -12.71 -6.41 -5.00
N LEU A 195 -13.00 -7.32 -4.06
CA LEU A 195 -12.59 -8.72 -4.15
C LEU A 195 -13.27 -9.45 -5.33
N TYR A 196 -14.52 -9.09 -5.66
CA TYR A 196 -15.21 -9.59 -6.85
C TYR A 196 -14.52 -9.12 -8.14
N GLU A 197 -14.17 -7.84 -8.22
CA GLU A 197 -13.45 -7.29 -9.36
C GLU A 197 -12.08 -7.95 -9.51
N PHE A 198 -11.32 -8.04 -8.42
CA PHE A 198 -10.03 -8.71 -8.40
C PHE A 198 -10.11 -10.16 -8.90
N ALA A 199 -11.02 -10.97 -8.36
CA ALA A 199 -11.15 -12.39 -8.69
C ALA A 199 -11.45 -12.64 -10.17
N ARG A 200 -12.02 -11.67 -10.89
CA ARG A 200 -12.32 -11.75 -12.33
C ARG A 200 -11.11 -11.47 -13.23
N LEU A 201 -10.12 -10.75 -12.73
CA LEU A 201 -8.92 -10.39 -13.50
C LEU A 201 -7.99 -11.58 -13.74
N ARG A 202 -8.16 -12.68 -12.97
CA ARG A 202 -7.40 -13.93 -13.15
C ARG A 202 -5.87 -13.69 -13.14
N SER A 203 -5.40 -13.01 -12.12
CA SER A 203 -3.98 -12.70 -11.96
C SER A 203 -3.17 -13.92 -11.49
N ASP A 204 -1.87 -13.90 -11.78
CA ASP A 204 -0.91 -14.88 -11.25
C ASP A 204 -0.30 -14.33 -9.94
N THR A 205 -1.14 -14.26 -8.90
CA THR A 205 -0.78 -13.69 -7.59
C THR A 205 -1.04 -14.70 -6.47
N TRP A 206 -0.38 -14.55 -5.33
CA TRP A 206 -0.65 -15.31 -4.11
C TRP A 206 -2.09 -15.11 -3.65
N THR A 207 -2.59 -13.90 -3.77
CA THR A 207 -3.99 -13.57 -3.48
C THR A 207 -4.96 -14.36 -4.34
N GLN A 208 -4.70 -14.46 -5.67
CA GLN A 208 -5.55 -15.24 -6.57
C GLN A 208 -5.50 -16.73 -6.21
N ALA A 209 -4.31 -17.27 -5.98
CA ALA A 209 -4.13 -18.65 -5.56
C ALA A 209 -4.84 -18.96 -4.24
N TYR A 210 -4.83 -18.00 -3.29
CA TYR A 210 -5.57 -18.13 -2.03
C TYR A 210 -7.08 -18.12 -2.24
N VAL A 211 -7.59 -17.17 -3.03
CA VAL A 211 -9.03 -17.05 -3.39
C VAL A 211 -9.54 -18.34 -4.03
N ASP A 212 -8.79 -18.90 -4.97
CA ASP A 212 -9.15 -20.12 -5.68
C ASP A 212 -9.10 -21.36 -4.77
N ARG A 213 -8.02 -21.53 -4.00
CA ARG A 213 -7.86 -22.62 -3.04
C ARG A 213 -9.02 -22.73 -2.04
N HIS A 214 -9.46 -21.59 -1.54
CA HIS A 214 -10.51 -21.50 -0.51
C HIS A 214 -11.91 -21.30 -1.10
N ARG A 215 -12.04 -21.33 -2.44
CA ARG A 215 -13.31 -21.14 -3.18
C ARG A 215 -14.05 -19.86 -2.75
N ILE A 216 -13.28 -18.79 -2.46
CA ILE A 216 -13.87 -17.52 -2.01
C ILE A 216 -14.69 -16.92 -3.16
N GLY A 217 -14.21 -17.01 -4.40
CA GLY A 217 -14.88 -16.48 -5.59
C GLY A 217 -16.33 -16.98 -5.74
N SER A 218 -16.64 -18.22 -5.34
CA SER A 218 -18.01 -18.76 -5.42
C SER A 218 -19.00 -18.14 -4.43
N ARG A 219 -18.51 -17.41 -3.44
CA ARG A 219 -19.31 -16.72 -2.40
C ARG A 219 -19.52 -15.25 -2.73
N LEU A 220 -18.82 -14.73 -3.73
CA LEU A 220 -18.92 -13.34 -4.15
C LEU A 220 -20.17 -13.15 -5.01
N GLN A 221 -20.92 -12.12 -4.70
CA GLN A 221 -22.07 -11.71 -5.50
C GLN A 221 -21.67 -10.58 -6.43
N LYS A 222 -22.25 -10.56 -7.65
CA LYS A 222 -22.05 -9.45 -8.57
C LYS A 222 -22.51 -8.14 -7.88
N PRO A 223 -21.69 -7.08 -7.89
CA PRO A 223 -22.08 -5.78 -7.34
C PRO A 223 -23.42 -5.32 -7.92
N SER A 224 -24.31 -4.81 -7.08
CA SER A 224 -25.56 -4.22 -7.55
C SER A 224 -25.27 -2.88 -8.22
N ALA A 225 -25.91 -2.58 -9.35
CA ALA A 225 -25.72 -1.34 -10.12
C ALA A 225 -25.92 -0.05 -9.29
N LYS A 226 -26.53 -0.13 -8.09
CA LYS A 226 -26.75 1.00 -7.18
C LYS A 226 -25.55 1.35 -6.28
N ALA A 227 -24.49 0.55 -6.28
CA ALA A 227 -23.32 0.80 -5.41
C ALA A 227 -22.38 1.90 -5.99
N HIS A 228 -22.45 2.17 -7.28
CA HIS A 228 -21.59 3.18 -7.95
C HIS A 228 -22.10 4.63 -7.81
N GLU A 229 -23.35 4.86 -7.38
CA GLU A 229 -23.90 6.22 -7.19
C GLU A 229 -23.66 6.84 -5.81
N LYS A 230 -23.03 6.10 -4.89
CA LYS A 230 -22.76 6.53 -3.49
C LYS A 230 -21.29 6.51 -3.11
N ARG A 231 -20.39 6.53 -4.08
CA ARG A 231 -18.95 6.68 -3.85
C ARG A 231 -18.50 8.10 -4.14
#